data_ad75a6d977bf6c4af89f1ec35d40eb32
#
_entry.id   ad75a6d977bf6c4af89f1ec35d40eb32
#
_cell.length_a   1.000
_cell.length_b   1.000
_cell.length_c   1.000
_cell.angle_alpha   90.00
_cell.angle_beta   90.00
_cell.angle_gamma   90.00
#
_symmetry.space_group_name_H-M   'P 1'
#
loop_
_entity.id
_entity.type
_entity.pdbx_description
1 polymer ?
#
loop_
_entity_poly.entity_id
_entity_poly.type
_entity_poly.pdbx_seq_one_letter_code
_entity_poly.pdbx_strand_id
1 'polypeptide(L)'
;SLTGARPNRWVVINPGSEAMVALSIAFVIRDQKGGYDFLSGMLAAFTPEKVAEATGVPAEKMKELAQKFIENSPGLALGGGPSSRNSNLTSLHMAINILNVVSGNLGKTVFFHDQPAPENTSHQNLVQLIKDLKAGKVKLLIVDDSDPLYALPNSTGIKEALKNTFTVSLASQKNDTSSEADLQLPALTDYESWGDEFPRSGVRSIRQPVMAPVSLFEAKAREDVMIASAKALNPESFERISDYRDFIRKEWQNIQQDSGNRSHFDQFWVKVLEEGGLFSKPDLISVSLKNEVGQLKLAETKISGSGLTLIPTTSLFHGDGRGARNPWLQEVPDPMSQIVWDSWMEINPDTAKKLGIKDRSVVQLQTSQGSVKATAYFHFGIHRDAVAIPIGQGHENSGDVADEFGVNVMNLLPTE
;
A
#
# COMPACT_ATOMS: atom_id res chain seq x y z
N SER A 1 8.74 4.69 11.70
CA SER A 1 8.84 3.34 11.07
C SER A 1 9.71 2.43 11.93
N LEU A 2 9.51 1.12 11.86
CA LEU A 2 10.34 0.14 12.57
C LEU A 2 11.83 0.24 12.17
N THR A 3 12.10 0.55 10.91
CA THR A 3 13.47 0.82 10.43
C THR A 3 14.07 2.04 11.12
N GLY A 4 13.28 3.10 11.31
CA GLY A 4 13.71 4.32 12.01
C GLY A 4 13.91 4.15 13.52
N ALA A 5 13.36 3.07 14.11
CA ALA A 5 13.52 2.81 15.54
C ALA A 5 14.90 2.24 15.92
N ARG A 6 15.64 1.64 14.98
CA ARG A 6 16.95 1.03 15.22
C ARG A 6 17.99 1.31 14.12
N PRO A 7 18.16 2.53 13.62
CA PRO A 7 19.22 2.81 12.66
C PRO A 7 20.56 3.00 13.37
N ASN A 8 21.63 2.59 12.73
CA ASN A 8 22.98 3.00 13.16
C ASN A 8 23.21 4.49 12.92
N ARG A 9 22.53 5.04 11.90
CA ARG A 9 22.54 6.46 11.56
C ARG A 9 21.18 6.88 11.05
N TRP A 10 20.75 8.03 11.51
CA TRP A 10 19.53 8.67 11.06
C TRP A 10 19.88 10.02 10.42
N VAL A 11 19.37 10.27 9.23
CA VAL A 11 19.54 11.52 8.51
C VAL A 11 18.16 12.09 8.23
N VAL A 12 17.88 13.25 8.79
CA VAL A 12 16.64 13.97 8.53
C VAL A 12 16.74 14.62 7.17
N ILE A 13 15.69 14.47 6.37
CA ILE A 13 15.59 15.05 5.02
C ILE A 13 14.29 15.86 4.91
N ASN A 14 14.28 16.81 3.98
CA ASN A 14 13.05 17.52 3.65
C ASN A 14 12.03 16.54 3.07
N PRO A 15 10.74 16.60 3.51
CA PRO A 15 9.71 15.70 3.01
C PRO A 15 9.62 15.71 1.48
N GLY A 16 9.55 14.52 0.86
CA GLY A 16 9.45 14.37 -0.59
C GLY A 16 10.78 14.47 -1.35
N SER A 17 11.91 14.69 -0.68
CA SER A 17 13.23 14.77 -1.32
C SER A 17 14.00 13.44 -1.35
N GLU A 18 13.38 12.34 -0.94
CA GLU A 18 13.99 11.00 -0.80
C GLU A 18 14.65 10.53 -2.11
N ALA A 19 13.98 10.75 -3.25
CA ALA A 19 14.50 10.39 -4.56
C ALA A 19 15.79 11.15 -4.90
N MET A 20 15.87 12.43 -4.54
CA MET A 20 17.06 13.26 -4.77
C MET A 20 18.25 12.76 -3.98
N VAL A 21 18.04 12.38 -2.70
CA VAL A 21 19.09 11.81 -1.85
C VAL A 21 19.59 10.49 -2.44
N ALA A 22 18.69 9.59 -2.85
CA ALA A 22 19.07 8.32 -3.45
C ALA A 22 19.86 8.50 -4.76
N LEU A 23 19.44 9.43 -5.61
CA LEU A 23 20.15 9.74 -6.87
C LEU A 23 21.50 10.42 -6.62
N SER A 24 21.61 11.27 -5.59
CA SER A 24 22.86 11.89 -5.22
C SER A 24 23.88 10.85 -4.73
N ILE A 25 23.45 9.90 -3.93
CA ILE A 25 24.30 8.77 -3.53
C ILE A 25 24.70 7.94 -4.75
N ALA A 26 23.75 7.67 -5.66
CA ALA A 26 24.00 6.93 -6.89
C ALA A 26 25.00 7.67 -7.81
N PHE A 27 24.91 9.02 -7.89
CA PHE A 27 25.88 9.83 -8.62
C PHE A 27 27.30 9.61 -8.10
N VAL A 28 27.51 9.75 -6.79
CA VAL A 28 28.84 9.60 -6.17
C VAL A 28 29.39 8.17 -6.37
N ILE A 29 28.56 7.14 -6.19
CA ILE A 29 28.98 5.75 -6.38
C ILE A 29 29.38 5.49 -7.82
N ARG A 30 28.55 5.94 -8.78
CA ARG A 30 28.82 5.79 -10.21
C ARG A 30 30.10 6.53 -10.63
N ASP A 31 30.30 7.73 -10.13
CA ASP A 31 31.51 8.53 -10.43
C ASP A 31 32.79 7.84 -9.96
N GLN A 32 32.74 7.21 -8.78
CA GLN A 32 33.89 6.49 -8.20
C GLN A 32 34.14 5.11 -8.86
N LYS A 33 33.06 4.35 -9.16
CA LYS A 33 33.19 2.98 -9.69
C LYS A 33 33.29 2.93 -11.19
N GLY A 34 32.84 3.96 -11.90
CA GLY A 34 32.67 3.97 -13.36
C GLY A 34 31.48 3.16 -13.85
N GLY A 35 31.30 3.09 -15.16
CA GLY A 35 30.21 2.37 -15.80
C GLY A 35 28.89 3.15 -15.88
N TYR A 36 27.91 2.59 -16.57
CA TYR A 36 26.57 3.17 -16.74
C TYR A 36 26.61 4.60 -17.32
N ASP A 37 27.43 4.84 -18.35
CA ASP A 37 27.67 6.17 -18.93
C ASP A 37 26.40 6.84 -19.45
N PHE A 38 25.42 6.06 -19.85
CA PHE A 38 24.10 6.55 -20.25
C PHE A 38 23.33 7.24 -19.11
N LEU A 39 23.69 7.02 -17.84
CA LEU A 39 23.11 7.71 -16.68
C LEU A 39 23.77 9.06 -16.38
N SER A 40 24.91 9.37 -17.00
CA SER A 40 25.72 10.54 -16.66
C SER A 40 24.95 11.85 -16.77
N GLY A 41 24.21 12.03 -17.86
CA GLY A 41 23.43 13.24 -18.11
C GLY A 41 22.32 13.44 -17.07
N MET A 42 21.60 12.37 -16.74
CA MET A 42 20.53 12.40 -15.74
C MET A 42 21.10 12.65 -14.35
N LEU A 43 22.11 11.88 -13.94
CA LEU A 43 22.69 11.97 -12.59
C LEU A 43 23.43 13.29 -12.35
N ALA A 44 23.92 13.98 -13.38
CA ALA A 44 24.56 15.28 -13.25
C ALA A 44 23.66 16.39 -12.69
N ALA A 45 22.34 16.20 -12.72
CA ALA A 45 21.38 17.08 -12.04
C ALA A 45 21.33 16.87 -10.52
N PHE A 46 21.84 15.73 -10.02
CA PHE A 46 21.72 15.29 -8.63
C PHE A 46 23.07 15.18 -7.91
N THR A 47 24.04 16.04 -8.26
CA THR A 47 25.28 16.09 -7.47
C THR A 47 24.98 16.50 -6.04
N PRO A 48 25.77 16.05 -5.03
CA PRO A 48 25.54 16.40 -3.63
C PRO A 48 25.39 17.91 -3.40
N GLU A 49 26.18 18.73 -4.09
CA GLU A 49 26.16 20.18 -3.97
C GLU A 49 24.86 20.81 -4.51
N LYS A 50 24.34 20.26 -5.63
CA LYS A 50 23.11 20.79 -6.27
C LYS A 50 21.86 20.48 -5.47
N VAL A 51 21.81 19.34 -4.77
CA VAL A 51 20.59 18.90 -4.08
C VAL A 51 20.64 19.16 -2.58
N ALA A 52 21.74 19.66 -2.04
CA ALA A 52 21.91 19.87 -0.59
C ALA A 52 20.83 20.78 0.00
N GLU A 53 20.53 21.90 -0.64
CA GLU A 53 19.51 22.85 -0.18
C GLU A 53 18.09 22.23 -0.27
N ALA A 54 17.75 21.60 -1.38
CA ALA A 54 16.45 20.99 -1.59
C ALA A 54 16.17 19.82 -0.66
N THR A 55 17.21 19.08 -0.27
CA THR A 55 17.08 17.90 0.58
C THR A 55 17.25 18.22 2.08
N GLY A 56 17.86 19.36 2.42
CA GLY A 56 18.27 19.67 3.77
C GLY A 56 19.47 18.84 4.27
N VAL A 57 20.12 18.07 3.38
CA VAL A 57 21.25 17.21 3.71
C VAL A 57 22.55 17.83 3.20
N PRO A 58 23.56 18.09 4.06
CA PRO A 58 24.85 18.60 3.62
C PRO A 58 25.50 17.70 2.55
N ALA A 59 26.12 18.29 1.54
CA ALA A 59 26.79 17.57 0.46
C ALA A 59 27.79 16.53 0.96
N GLU A 60 28.62 16.91 1.95
CA GLU A 60 29.59 16.01 2.57
C GLU A 60 28.97 14.80 3.23
N LYS A 61 27.76 14.97 3.80
CA LYS A 61 27.01 13.86 4.39
C LYS A 61 26.54 12.85 3.34
N MET A 62 26.10 13.31 2.18
CA MET A 62 25.73 12.44 1.06
C MET A 62 26.95 11.66 0.54
N LYS A 63 28.12 12.33 0.41
CA LYS A 63 29.38 11.68 0.05
C LYS A 63 29.81 10.62 1.07
N GLU A 64 29.69 10.94 2.38
CA GLU A 64 29.96 9.98 3.45
C GLU A 64 29.05 8.74 3.36
N LEU A 65 27.76 8.94 3.11
CA LEU A 65 26.81 7.83 2.95
C LEU A 65 27.14 6.96 1.73
N ALA A 66 27.48 7.60 0.60
CA ALA A 66 27.90 6.89 -0.60
C ALA A 66 29.16 6.05 -0.37
N GLN A 67 30.16 6.63 0.31
CA GLN A 67 31.41 5.93 0.65
C GLN A 67 31.14 4.71 1.53
N LYS A 68 30.29 4.85 2.56
CA LYS A 68 29.90 3.73 3.42
C LYS A 68 29.14 2.65 2.66
N PHE A 69 28.32 3.02 1.69
CA PHE A 69 27.60 2.07 0.86
C PHE A 69 28.57 1.27 -0.03
N ILE A 70 29.67 1.90 -0.51
CA ILE A 70 30.73 1.23 -1.27
C ILE A 70 31.52 0.28 -0.39
N GLU A 71 31.96 0.73 0.78
CA GLU A 71 32.81 -0.03 1.73
C GLU A 71 32.10 -1.28 2.25
N ASN A 72 30.77 -1.24 2.40
CA ASN A 72 29.97 -2.35 2.90
C ASN A 72 29.22 -3.10 1.77
N SER A 73 29.79 -3.13 0.57
CA SER A 73 29.23 -3.88 -0.56
C SER A 73 29.40 -5.41 -0.38
N PRO A 74 28.38 -6.25 -0.74
CA PRO A 74 27.10 -5.87 -1.32
C PRO A 74 26.12 -5.31 -0.28
N GLY A 75 25.53 -4.17 -0.59
CA GLY A 75 24.50 -3.51 0.21
C GLY A 75 23.09 -3.74 -0.33
N LEU A 76 22.12 -3.04 0.27
CA LEU A 76 20.75 -3.00 -0.23
C LEU A 76 20.15 -1.62 0.04
N ALA A 77 19.69 -0.94 -0.99
CA ALA A 77 18.87 0.26 -0.85
C ALA A 77 17.39 -0.14 -0.89
N LEU A 78 16.63 0.35 0.09
CA LEU A 78 15.17 0.18 0.18
C LEU A 78 14.51 1.54 0.25
N GLY A 79 13.33 1.66 -0.33
CA GLY A 79 12.54 2.88 -0.30
C GLY A 79 11.05 2.59 -0.51
N GLY A 80 10.22 3.63 -0.34
CA GLY A 80 8.79 3.52 -0.63
C GLY A 80 7.98 2.83 0.48
N GLY A 81 8.39 2.96 1.74
CA GLY A 81 7.62 2.45 2.87
C GLY A 81 6.30 3.22 3.10
N PRO A 82 5.47 2.81 4.08
CA PRO A 82 4.17 3.41 4.35
C PRO A 82 4.19 4.93 4.61
N SER A 83 5.33 5.45 5.08
CA SER A 83 5.54 6.89 5.32
C SER A 83 5.98 7.68 4.08
N SER A 84 6.26 7.02 2.95
CA SER A 84 6.69 7.66 1.70
C SER A 84 5.49 7.92 0.78
N ARG A 85 4.41 8.44 1.31
CA ARG A 85 3.20 8.77 0.54
C ARG A 85 3.30 10.18 -0.01
N ASN A 86 3.93 10.31 -1.17
CA ASN A 86 4.04 11.57 -1.90
C ASN A 86 3.78 11.38 -3.40
N SER A 87 3.60 12.45 -4.12
CA SER A 87 3.30 12.44 -5.55
C SER A 87 4.44 11.93 -6.43
N ASN A 88 5.65 11.79 -5.89
CA ASN A 88 6.83 11.32 -6.63
C ASN A 88 7.30 9.91 -6.25
N LEU A 89 6.42 9.07 -5.70
CA LEU A 89 6.76 7.72 -5.25
C LEU A 89 7.37 6.85 -6.37
N THR A 90 6.88 6.97 -7.60
CA THR A 90 7.45 6.30 -8.77
C THR A 90 8.90 6.74 -8.99
N SER A 91 9.19 8.04 -8.90
CA SER A 91 10.57 8.57 -9.02
C SER A 91 11.47 8.04 -7.90
N LEU A 92 10.95 7.91 -6.68
CA LEU A 92 11.69 7.32 -5.56
C LEU A 92 12.04 5.85 -5.84
N HIS A 93 11.08 5.02 -6.27
CA HIS A 93 11.36 3.62 -6.61
C HIS A 93 12.39 3.49 -7.74
N MET A 94 12.30 4.34 -8.75
CA MET A 94 13.30 4.38 -9.84
C MET A 94 14.67 4.79 -9.31
N ALA A 95 14.77 5.80 -8.45
CA ALA A 95 16.01 6.23 -7.83
C ALA A 95 16.67 5.12 -7.00
N ILE A 96 15.88 4.40 -6.21
CA ILE A 96 16.34 3.24 -5.42
C ILE A 96 16.84 2.11 -6.32
N ASN A 97 16.13 1.81 -7.40
CA ASN A 97 16.58 0.80 -8.36
C ASN A 97 17.89 1.21 -9.05
N ILE A 98 18.02 2.47 -9.48
CA ILE A 98 19.28 3.01 -10.04
C ILE A 98 20.41 2.89 -9.01
N LEU A 99 20.17 3.26 -7.76
CA LEU A 99 21.18 3.14 -6.69
C LEU A 99 21.62 1.69 -6.50
N ASN A 100 20.70 0.74 -6.47
CA ASN A 100 21.05 -0.68 -6.37
C ASN A 100 21.86 -1.17 -7.58
N VAL A 101 21.51 -0.72 -8.79
CA VAL A 101 22.23 -1.09 -10.03
C VAL A 101 23.66 -0.57 -10.01
N VAL A 102 23.86 0.74 -9.80
CA VAL A 102 25.22 1.33 -9.83
C VAL A 102 26.10 0.84 -8.66
N SER A 103 25.47 0.39 -7.59
CA SER A 103 26.17 -0.22 -6.44
C SER A 103 26.62 -1.65 -6.71
N GLY A 104 26.08 -2.32 -7.74
CA GLY A 104 26.38 -3.72 -8.07
C GLY A 104 25.65 -4.72 -7.16
N ASN A 105 24.44 -4.37 -6.72
CA ASN A 105 23.62 -5.19 -5.82
C ASN A 105 22.79 -6.23 -6.57
N LEU A 106 22.57 -6.08 -7.90
CA LEU A 106 21.82 -7.03 -8.71
C LEU A 106 22.51 -8.40 -8.73
N GLY A 107 21.72 -9.44 -8.52
CA GLY A 107 22.20 -10.81 -8.41
C GLY A 107 22.96 -11.13 -7.13
N LYS A 108 23.07 -10.19 -6.18
CA LYS A 108 23.71 -10.38 -4.86
C LYS A 108 22.76 -10.17 -3.69
N THR A 109 22.08 -9.04 -3.64
CA THR A 109 21.09 -8.69 -2.61
C THR A 109 19.73 -8.36 -3.23
N VAL A 110 19.69 -8.03 -4.52
CA VAL A 110 18.48 -7.79 -5.30
C VAL A 110 18.38 -8.87 -6.37
N PHE A 111 17.31 -9.66 -6.32
CA PHE A 111 17.05 -10.75 -7.26
C PHE A 111 15.71 -10.49 -7.95
N PHE A 112 15.65 -10.83 -9.23
CA PHE A 112 14.43 -10.80 -10.01
C PHE A 112 14.03 -12.23 -10.36
N HIS A 113 12.75 -12.47 -10.36
CA HIS A 113 12.16 -13.72 -10.80
C HIS A 113 10.91 -13.41 -11.63
N ASP A 114 10.52 -14.34 -12.45
CA ASP A 114 9.27 -14.21 -13.19
C ASP A 114 8.13 -14.20 -12.17
N GLN A 115 7.38 -13.12 -12.16
CA GLN A 115 6.16 -13.03 -11.38
C GLN A 115 5.01 -12.96 -12.37
N PRO A 116 3.93 -13.70 -12.14
CA PRO A 116 2.70 -13.35 -12.80
C PRO A 116 2.45 -11.89 -12.46
N ALA A 117 2.30 -11.08 -13.50
CA ALA A 117 1.94 -9.68 -13.29
C ALA A 117 0.64 -9.68 -12.49
N PRO A 118 0.63 -9.14 -11.28
CA PRO A 118 -0.64 -8.98 -10.60
C PRO A 118 -1.51 -8.16 -11.55
N GLU A 119 -2.74 -8.56 -11.74
CA GLU A 119 -3.75 -7.78 -12.48
C GLU A 119 -4.09 -6.51 -11.67
N ASN A 120 -3.05 -5.76 -11.30
CA ASN A 120 -3.19 -4.57 -10.50
C ASN A 120 -3.77 -3.46 -11.34
N THR A 121 -4.94 -3.03 -10.95
CA THR A 121 -5.56 -1.83 -11.47
C THR A 121 -4.68 -0.62 -11.15
N SER A 122 -4.29 0.12 -12.17
CA SER A 122 -3.52 1.34 -11.98
C SER A 122 -4.40 2.44 -11.38
N HIS A 123 -3.77 3.44 -10.75
CA HIS A 123 -4.49 4.65 -10.30
C HIS A 123 -5.28 5.29 -11.45
N GLN A 124 -4.75 5.28 -12.68
CA GLN A 124 -5.44 5.78 -13.87
C GLN A 124 -6.74 5.05 -14.15
N ASN A 125 -6.78 3.73 -13.98
CA ASN A 125 -7.99 2.94 -14.13
C ASN A 125 -9.04 3.28 -13.06
N LEU A 126 -8.61 3.52 -11.82
CA LEU A 126 -9.52 3.98 -10.75
C LEU A 126 -10.11 5.36 -11.09
N VAL A 127 -9.28 6.31 -11.53
CA VAL A 127 -9.76 7.63 -11.97
C VAL A 127 -10.72 7.50 -13.16
N GLN A 128 -10.45 6.60 -14.10
CA GLN A 128 -11.35 6.34 -15.22
C GLN A 128 -12.67 5.71 -14.77
N LEU A 129 -12.61 4.74 -13.84
CA LEU A 129 -13.82 4.14 -13.26
C LEU A 129 -14.71 5.21 -12.60
N ILE A 130 -14.13 6.12 -11.81
CA ILE A 130 -14.88 7.20 -11.16
C ILE A 130 -15.53 8.13 -12.21
N LYS A 131 -14.83 8.43 -13.31
CA LYS A 131 -15.40 9.20 -14.43
C LYS A 131 -16.56 8.47 -15.09
N ASP A 132 -16.44 7.18 -15.31
CA ASP A 132 -17.48 6.36 -15.95
C ASP A 132 -18.71 6.17 -15.04
N LEU A 133 -18.51 6.03 -13.73
CA LEU A 133 -19.58 6.07 -12.73
C LEU A 133 -20.34 7.40 -12.76
N LYS A 134 -19.62 8.54 -12.70
CA LYS A 134 -20.21 9.89 -12.80
C LYS A 134 -20.99 10.09 -14.10
N ALA A 135 -20.52 9.51 -15.20
CA ALA A 135 -21.18 9.57 -16.51
C ALA A 135 -22.36 8.58 -16.65
N GLY A 136 -22.67 7.78 -15.62
CA GLY A 136 -23.74 6.78 -15.64
C GLY A 136 -23.52 5.61 -16.60
N LYS A 137 -22.28 5.36 -17.03
CA LYS A 137 -21.93 4.25 -17.92
C LYS A 137 -21.90 2.92 -17.19
N VAL A 138 -21.58 2.92 -15.90
CA VAL A 138 -21.58 1.73 -15.04
C VAL A 138 -22.95 1.62 -14.41
N LYS A 139 -23.67 0.55 -14.73
CA LYS A 139 -25.03 0.32 -14.20
C LYS A 139 -25.05 -0.55 -12.96
N LEU A 140 -24.07 -1.41 -12.81
CA LEU A 140 -23.88 -2.30 -11.66
C LEU A 140 -22.41 -2.24 -11.25
N LEU A 141 -22.16 -2.00 -9.97
CA LEU A 141 -20.85 -2.09 -9.35
C LEU A 141 -20.89 -3.11 -8.22
N ILE A 142 -20.00 -4.08 -8.26
CA ILE A 142 -19.78 -5.02 -7.16
C ILE A 142 -18.52 -4.58 -6.42
N VAL A 143 -18.66 -4.31 -5.12
CA VAL A 143 -17.55 -3.93 -4.23
C VAL A 143 -17.25 -5.12 -3.34
N ASP A 144 -16.08 -5.72 -3.55
CA ASP A 144 -15.64 -6.90 -2.83
C ASP A 144 -14.68 -6.51 -1.69
N ASP A 145 -15.16 -6.65 -0.46
CA ASP A 145 -14.46 -6.45 0.83
C ASP A 145 -13.54 -5.20 0.91
N SER A 146 -13.89 -4.18 0.14
CA SER A 146 -13.19 -2.89 0.11
C SER A 146 -14.10 -1.75 0.56
N ASP A 147 -13.49 -0.65 0.94
CA ASP A 147 -14.21 0.50 1.48
C ASP A 147 -13.80 1.81 0.78
N PRO A 148 -14.17 1.99 -0.52
CA PRO A 148 -13.80 3.17 -1.28
C PRO A 148 -14.35 4.48 -0.73
N LEU A 149 -15.50 4.49 -0.02
CA LEU A 149 -16.02 5.70 0.58
C LEU A 149 -15.17 6.21 1.75
N TYR A 150 -14.53 5.29 2.47
CA TYR A 150 -13.57 5.64 3.52
C TYR A 150 -12.16 5.90 2.97
N ALA A 151 -11.69 5.03 2.07
CA ALA A 151 -10.28 4.98 1.67
C ALA A 151 -9.88 6.03 0.62
N LEU A 152 -10.85 6.58 -0.12
CA LEU A 152 -10.56 7.59 -1.15
C LEU A 152 -10.84 9.01 -0.65
N PRO A 153 -10.02 9.99 -1.06
CA PRO A 153 -10.29 11.39 -0.76
C PRO A 153 -11.68 11.83 -1.23
N ASN A 154 -12.36 12.64 -0.45
CA ASN A 154 -13.66 13.22 -0.83
C ASN A 154 -13.59 14.02 -2.14
N SER A 155 -12.43 14.61 -2.44
CA SER A 155 -12.15 15.33 -3.69
C SER A 155 -12.30 14.45 -4.95
N THR A 156 -12.30 13.13 -4.83
CA THR A 156 -12.59 12.20 -5.93
C THR A 156 -14.04 12.28 -6.39
N GLY A 157 -14.96 12.63 -5.48
CA GLY A 157 -16.40 12.63 -5.71
C GLY A 157 -16.97 11.22 -5.89
N ILE A 158 -16.37 10.21 -5.29
CA ILE A 158 -16.83 8.80 -5.39
C ILE A 158 -18.23 8.65 -4.77
N LYS A 159 -18.53 9.33 -3.66
CA LYS A 159 -19.84 9.25 -3.00
C LYS A 159 -20.99 9.68 -3.93
N GLU A 160 -20.79 10.78 -4.64
CA GLU A 160 -21.76 11.26 -5.64
C GLU A 160 -21.83 10.36 -6.87
N ALA A 161 -20.69 9.78 -7.26
CA ALA A 161 -20.63 8.89 -8.41
C ALA A 161 -21.42 7.58 -8.19
N LEU A 162 -21.44 7.05 -6.98
CA LEU A 162 -22.18 5.83 -6.62
C LEU A 162 -23.69 6.01 -6.66
N LYS A 163 -24.23 7.22 -6.45
CA LYS A 163 -25.68 7.48 -6.44
C LYS A 163 -26.41 7.11 -7.74
N ASN A 164 -25.69 7.01 -8.85
CA ASN A 164 -26.23 6.69 -10.17
C ASN A 164 -25.97 5.23 -10.63
N THR A 165 -25.47 4.41 -9.72
CA THR A 165 -25.02 3.05 -10.02
C THR A 165 -25.62 2.10 -8.99
N PHE A 166 -26.25 1.00 -9.43
CA PHE A 166 -26.67 -0.03 -8.49
C PHE A 166 -25.43 -0.69 -7.88
N THR A 167 -25.25 -0.52 -6.58
CA THR A 167 -24.06 -1.00 -5.88
C THR A 167 -24.38 -2.22 -5.03
N VAL A 168 -23.62 -3.28 -5.24
CA VAL A 168 -23.65 -4.51 -4.43
C VAL A 168 -22.38 -4.58 -3.61
N SER A 169 -22.51 -4.71 -2.30
CA SER A 169 -21.38 -4.92 -1.39
C SER A 169 -21.29 -6.39 -0.98
N LEU A 170 -20.11 -6.98 -1.15
CA LEU A 170 -19.73 -8.29 -0.63
C LEU A 170 -18.69 -8.05 0.48
N ALA A 171 -19.15 -7.81 1.70
CA ALA A 171 -18.27 -7.46 2.81
C ALA A 171 -18.46 -8.41 3.99
N SER A 172 -17.35 -8.80 4.61
CA SER A 172 -17.35 -9.64 5.82
C SER A 172 -17.77 -8.87 7.08
N GLN A 173 -17.65 -7.55 7.04
CA GLN A 173 -18.07 -6.63 8.09
C GLN A 173 -18.74 -5.41 7.48
N LYS A 174 -19.71 -4.83 8.21
CA LYS A 174 -20.30 -3.55 7.83
C LYS A 174 -19.21 -2.48 7.72
N ASN A 175 -19.24 -1.66 6.66
CA ASN A 175 -18.31 -0.57 6.41
C ASN A 175 -19.03 0.63 5.76
N ASP A 176 -18.35 1.76 5.62
CA ASP A 176 -18.95 2.99 5.08
C ASP A 176 -19.56 2.77 3.70
N THR A 177 -18.87 2.02 2.83
CA THR A 177 -19.37 1.68 1.49
C THR A 177 -20.53 0.70 1.52
N SER A 178 -20.45 -0.34 2.35
CA SER A 178 -21.54 -1.32 2.43
C SER A 178 -22.83 -0.71 2.96
N SER A 179 -22.71 0.30 3.83
CA SER A 179 -23.87 0.98 4.42
C SER A 179 -24.63 1.87 3.42
N GLU A 180 -23.95 2.32 2.37
CA GLU A 180 -24.54 3.11 1.28
C GLU A 180 -24.89 2.24 0.05
N ALA A 181 -24.60 0.94 0.07
CA ALA A 181 -24.88 0.02 -1.04
C ALA A 181 -26.37 -0.32 -1.16
N ASP A 182 -26.87 -0.44 -2.39
CA ASP A 182 -28.27 -0.84 -2.67
C ASP A 182 -28.56 -2.27 -2.22
N LEU A 183 -27.53 -3.15 -2.28
CA LEU A 183 -27.63 -4.55 -1.84
C LEU A 183 -26.38 -4.92 -1.04
N GLN A 184 -26.62 -5.37 0.19
CA GLN A 184 -25.56 -5.87 1.08
C GLN A 184 -25.69 -7.39 1.17
N LEU A 185 -24.63 -8.10 0.79
CA LEU A 185 -24.54 -9.54 0.89
C LEU A 185 -23.40 -9.89 1.85
N PRO A 186 -23.71 -10.37 3.06
CA PRO A 186 -22.69 -10.74 4.03
C PRO A 186 -21.75 -11.82 3.50
N ALA A 187 -20.46 -11.56 3.55
CA ALA A 187 -19.44 -12.49 3.10
C ALA A 187 -18.85 -13.30 4.27
N LEU A 188 -18.51 -14.55 4.01
CA LEU A 188 -17.75 -15.37 4.94
C LEU A 188 -16.36 -14.78 5.17
N THR A 189 -15.85 -14.97 6.37
CA THR A 189 -14.47 -14.65 6.71
C THR A 189 -13.50 -15.68 6.13
N ASP A 190 -12.23 -15.35 6.15
CA ASP A 190 -11.17 -16.25 5.69
C ASP A 190 -11.08 -17.56 6.49
N TYR A 191 -11.55 -17.57 7.75
CA TYR A 191 -11.59 -18.78 8.58
C TYR A 191 -12.74 -19.73 8.22
N GLU A 192 -13.77 -19.22 7.53
CA GLU A 192 -14.99 -19.93 7.17
C GLU A 192 -15.04 -20.36 5.71
N SER A 193 -14.09 -19.91 4.88
CA SER A 193 -14.11 -20.09 3.43
C SER A 193 -12.85 -20.72 2.86
N TRP A 194 -13.01 -21.43 1.75
CA TRP A 194 -11.90 -21.85 0.90
C TRP A 194 -11.27 -20.65 0.21
N GLY A 195 -9.97 -20.75 -0.08
CA GLY A 195 -9.23 -19.76 -0.86
C GLY A 195 -7.96 -20.34 -1.40
N ASP A 196 -7.44 -19.73 -2.45
CA ASP A 196 -6.09 -19.97 -2.94
C ASP A 196 -5.46 -18.66 -3.37
N GLU A 197 -4.14 -18.60 -3.29
CA GLU A 197 -3.39 -17.41 -3.61
C GLU A 197 -2.07 -17.75 -4.30
N PHE A 198 -1.65 -16.85 -5.16
CA PHE A 198 -0.35 -16.86 -5.79
C PHE A 198 0.44 -15.59 -5.43
N PRO A 199 0.89 -15.46 -4.17
CA PRO A 199 1.44 -14.21 -3.66
C PRO A 199 2.79 -13.83 -4.30
N ARG A 200 3.53 -14.82 -4.79
CA ARG A 200 4.82 -14.64 -5.48
C ARG A 200 5.20 -15.87 -6.27
N SER A 201 6.12 -15.72 -7.21
CA SER A 201 6.67 -16.84 -7.97
C SER A 201 7.18 -17.95 -7.04
N GLY A 202 6.88 -19.19 -7.40
CA GLY A 202 7.22 -20.38 -6.63
C GLY A 202 6.33 -20.65 -5.42
N VAL A 203 5.34 -19.83 -5.12
CA VAL A 203 4.40 -20.04 -4.01
C VAL A 203 2.98 -20.02 -4.53
N ARG A 204 2.31 -21.15 -4.42
CA ARG A 204 0.86 -21.30 -4.61
C ARG A 204 0.30 -21.86 -3.32
N SER A 205 -0.41 -21.04 -2.56
CA SER A 205 -0.99 -21.42 -1.27
C SER A 205 -2.45 -21.78 -1.43
N ILE A 206 -2.92 -22.65 -0.54
CA ILE A 206 -4.33 -22.99 -0.42
C ILE A 206 -4.79 -22.81 1.03
N ARG A 207 -5.96 -22.24 1.20
CA ARG A 207 -6.61 -22.06 2.49
C ARG A 207 -7.83 -22.96 2.57
N GLN A 208 -7.89 -23.73 3.63
CA GLN A 208 -9.06 -24.53 3.99
C GLN A 208 -9.84 -23.81 5.09
N PRO A 209 -11.19 -23.87 5.10
CA PRO A 209 -11.96 -23.37 6.23
C PRO A 209 -11.58 -24.15 7.49
N VAL A 210 -11.35 -23.44 8.59
CA VAL A 210 -11.02 -24.03 9.90
C VAL A 210 -12.21 -24.05 10.84
N MET A 211 -13.32 -23.44 10.44
CA MET A 211 -14.59 -23.43 11.16
C MET A 211 -15.77 -23.46 10.18
N ALA A 212 -16.91 -23.90 10.66
CA ALA A 212 -18.15 -23.78 9.89
C ALA A 212 -18.62 -22.32 9.87
N PRO A 213 -19.35 -21.90 8.81
CA PRO A 213 -19.99 -20.60 8.76
C PRO A 213 -20.85 -20.31 9.99
N VAL A 214 -20.76 -19.10 10.52
CA VAL A 214 -21.63 -18.66 11.60
C VAL A 214 -23.05 -18.48 11.05
N SER A 215 -23.98 -19.34 11.46
CA SER A 215 -25.34 -19.40 10.90
C SER A 215 -26.19 -18.15 11.15
N LEU A 216 -25.79 -17.30 12.11
CA LEU A 216 -26.53 -16.09 12.48
C LEU A 216 -26.69 -15.07 11.34
N PHE A 217 -25.69 -15.01 10.45
CA PHE A 217 -25.60 -13.94 9.44
C PHE A 217 -26.03 -14.37 8.03
N GLU A 218 -26.36 -15.65 7.81
CA GLU A 218 -26.67 -16.21 6.48
C GLU A 218 -25.60 -15.87 5.41
N ALA A 219 -24.34 -15.68 5.87
CA ALA A 219 -23.23 -15.28 5.01
C ALA A 219 -22.86 -16.41 4.03
N LYS A 220 -22.33 -16.00 2.86
CA LYS A 220 -21.82 -16.92 1.83
C LYS A 220 -20.41 -16.53 1.43
N ALA A 221 -19.65 -17.50 0.92
CA ALA A 221 -18.38 -17.17 0.28
C ALA A 221 -18.64 -16.22 -0.90
N ARG A 222 -17.83 -15.18 -1.01
CA ARG A 222 -17.93 -14.17 -2.09
C ARG A 222 -17.88 -14.83 -3.47
N GLU A 223 -17.00 -15.77 -3.59
CA GLU A 223 -16.78 -16.56 -4.80
C GLU A 223 -18.00 -17.42 -5.16
N ASP A 224 -18.70 -17.96 -4.17
CA ASP A 224 -19.94 -18.72 -4.43
C ASP A 224 -21.06 -17.82 -4.97
N VAL A 225 -21.15 -16.58 -4.47
CA VAL A 225 -22.08 -15.58 -5.00
C VAL A 225 -21.72 -15.25 -6.46
N MET A 226 -20.43 -15.09 -6.76
CA MET A 226 -19.97 -14.83 -8.13
C MET A 226 -20.21 -16.02 -9.06
N ILE A 227 -19.95 -17.26 -8.61
CA ILE A 227 -20.23 -18.48 -9.36
C ILE A 227 -21.72 -18.63 -9.63
N ALA A 228 -22.58 -18.39 -8.64
CA ALA A 228 -24.02 -18.45 -8.81
C ALA A 228 -24.51 -17.42 -9.84
N SER A 229 -23.97 -16.21 -9.80
CA SER A 229 -24.29 -15.15 -10.77
C SER A 229 -23.80 -15.51 -12.18
N ALA A 230 -22.58 -16.04 -12.29
CA ALA A 230 -22.02 -16.49 -13.57
C ALA A 230 -22.84 -17.64 -14.19
N LYS A 231 -23.29 -18.59 -13.38
CA LYS A 231 -24.21 -19.69 -13.82
C LYS A 231 -25.51 -19.14 -14.34
N ALA A 232 -26.09 -18.12 -13.71
CA ALA A 232 -27.32 -17.51 -14.16
C ALA A 232 -27.16 -16.84 -15.53
N LEU A 233 -25.99 -16.30 -15.83
CA LEU A 233 -25.66 -15.62 -17.09
C LEU A 233 -25.24 -16.62 -18.19
N ASN A 234 -24.47 -17.63 -17.83
CA ASN A 234 -23.92 -18.65 -18.74
C ASN A 234 -23.89 -20.03 -18.09
N PRO A 235 -25.02 -20.77 -18.07
CA PRO A 235 -25.12 -22.06 -17.38
C PRO A 235 -24.10 -23.10 -17.87
N GLU A 236 -23.80 -23.13 -19.17
CA GLU A 236 -22.96 -24.16 -19.78
C GLU A 236 -21.52 -24.09 -19.29
N SER A 237 -21.00 -22.89 -19.08
CA SER A 237 -19.59 -22.68 -18.65
C SER A 237 -19.29 -23.18 -17.23
N PHE A 238 -20.31 -23.27 -16.39
CA PHE A 238 -20.16 -23.62 -14.97
C PHE A 238 -20.98 -24.88 -14.58
N GLU A 239 -21.43 -25.67 -15.55
CA GLU A 239 -22.31 -26.84 -15.31
C GLU A 239 -21.75 -27.83 -14.28
N ARG A 240 -20.42 -28.01 -14.28
CA ARG A 240 -19.72 -28.99 -13.42
C ARG A 240 -19.07 -28.36 -12.18
N ILE A 241 -19.38 -27.14 -11.85
CA ILE A 241 -18.83 -26.43 -10.69
C ILE A 241 -20.00 -26.17 -9.74
N SER A 242 -20.03 -26.80 -8.57
CA SER A 242 -21.09 -26.57 -7.59
C SER A 242 -20.84 -25.33 -6.74
N ASP A 243 -19.62 -25.15 -6.30
CA ASP A 243 -19.18 -24.11 -5.39
C ASP A 243 -17.72 -23.71 -5.67
N TYR A 244 -17.18 -22.79 -4.87
CA TYR A 244 -15.81 -22.31 -5.04
C TYR A 244 -14.75 -23.38 -4.74
N ARG A 245 -15.00 -24.31 -3.83
CA ARG A 245 -14.11 -25.44 -3.60
C ARG A 245 -13.94 -26.29 -4.86
N ASP A 246 -15.04 -26.59 -5.57
CA ASP A 246 -14.99 -27.33 -6.83
C ASP A 246 -14.24 -26.54 -7.90
N PHE A 247 -14.43 -25.20 -7.94
CA PHE A 247 -13.69 -24.33 -8.84
C PHE A 247 -12.18 -24.41 -8.57
N ILE A 248 -11.74 -24.18 -7.31
CA ILE A 248 -10.33 -24.31 -6.90
C ILE A 248 -9.79 -25.69 -7.27
N ARG A 249 -10.54 -26.75 -6.95
CA ARG A 249 -10.10 -28.11 -7.22
C ARG A 249 -9.85 -28.36 -8.70
N LYS A 250 -10.66 -27.80 -9.58
CA LYS A 250 -10.48 -27.86 -11.04
C LYS A 250 -9.23 -27.09 -11.48
N GLU A 251 -9.02 -25.89 -10.94
CA GLU A 251 -7.82 -25.11 -11.26
C GLU A 251 -6.54 -25.81 -10.78
N TRP A 252 -6.58 -26.47 -9.63
CA TRP A 252 -5.44 -27.23 -9.13
C TRP A 252 -5.16 -28.51 -9.92
N GLN A 253 -6.14 -29.05 -10.69
CA GLN A 253 -5.88 -30.07 -11.69
C GLN A 253 -5.02 -29.54 -12.85
N ASN A 254 -5.31 -28.32 -13.31
CA ASN A 254 -4.50 -27.65 -14.34
C ASN A 254 -3.08 -27.41 -13.81
N ILE A 255 -2.94 -26.90 -12.58
CA ILE A 255 -1.65 -26.69 -11.90
C ILE A 255 -0.85 -27.99 -11.78
N GLN A 256 -1.50 -29.11 -11.44
CA GLN A 256 -0.83 -30.43 -11.40
C GLN A 256 -0.27 -30.80 -12.76
N GLN A 257 -1.06 -30.65 -13.82
CA GLN A 257 -0.63 -31.00 -15.19
C GLN A 257 0.55 -30.13 -15.63
N ASP A 258 0.48 -28.81 -15.39
CA ASP A 258 1.55 -27.86 -15.73
C ASP A 258 2.86 -28.12 -14.95
N SER A 259 2.74 -28.61 -13.72
CA SER A 259 3.90 -29.00 -12.89
C SER A 259 4.59 -30.29 -13.34
N GLY A 260 3.99 -31.02 -14.30
CA GLY A 260 4.47 -32.33 -14.74
C GLY A 260 4.30 -33.45 -13.71
N ASN A 261 3.54 -33.24 -12.66
CA ASN A 261 3.23 -34.24 -11.64
C ASN A 261 2.27 -35.29 -12.20
N ARG A 262 2.70 -36.57 -12.24
CA ARG A 262 1.96 -37.68 -12.83
C ARG A 262 1.19 -38.55 -11.82
N SER A 263 1.14 -38.17 -10.55
CA SER A 263 0.36 -38.90 -9.56
C SER A 263 -1.15 -38.80 -9.85
N HIS A 264 -1.94 -39.69 -9.25
CA HIS A 264 -3.39 -39.52 -9.29
C HIS A 264 -3.78 -38.19 -8.62
N PHE A 265 -4.74 -37.47 -9.20
CA PHE A 265 -5.10 -36.13 -8.71
C PHE A 265 -5.48 -36.11 -7.23
N ASP A 266 -6.22 -37.08 -6.74
CA ASP A 266 -6.62 -37.10 -5.33
C ASP A 266 -5.44 -37.24 -4.38
N GLN A 267 -4.40 -37.98 -4.75
CA GLN A 267 -3.16 -38.05 -3.96
C GLN A 267 -2.40 -36.73 -3.96
N PHE A 268 -2.31 -36.08 -5.13
CA PHE A 268 -1.75 -34.75 -5.25
C PHE A 268 -2.51 -33.76 -4.41
N TRP A 269 -3.85 -33.76 -4.50
CA TRP A 269 -4.72 -32.84 -3.77
C TRP A 269 -4.58 -32.98 -2.26
N VAL A 270 -4.62 -34.22 -1.73
CA VAL A 270 -4.40 -34.45 -0.28
C VAL A 270 -3.06 -33.91 0.17
N LYS A 271 -2.00 -34.15 -0.59
CA LYS A 271 -0.67 -33.63 -0.27
C LYS A 271 -0.63 -32.08 -0.27
N VAL A 272 -1.27 -31.44 -1.23
CA VAL A 272 -1.38 -29.97 -1.29
C VAL A 272 -2.12 -29.43 -0.06
N LEU A 273 -3.19 -30.11 0.37
CA LEU A 273 -3.93 -29.70 1.57
C LEU A 273 -3.10 -29.88 2.86
N GLU A 274 -2.32 -30.96 2.95
CA GLU A 274 -1.44 -31.22 4.09
C GLU A 274 -0.30 -30.21 4.19
N GLU A 275 0.28 -29.83 3.04
CA GLU A 275 1.41 -28.89 2.96
C GLU A 275 0.96 -27.41 2.94
N GLY A 276 -0.33 -27.14 2.74
CA GLY A 276 -0.88 -25.77 2.59
C GLY A 276 -0.60 -25.14 1.24
N GLY A 277 -0.17 -25.92 0.24
CA GLY A 277 0.12 -25.44 -1.11
C GLY A 277 1.29 -26.13 -1.80
N LEU A 278 1.80 -25.46 -2.83
CA LEU A 278 3.03 -25.82 -3.55
C LEU A 278 4.09 -24.74 -3.31
N PHE A 279 5.28 -25.17 -2.89
CA PHE A 279 6.39 -24.27 -2.58
C PHE A 279 7.63 -24.71 -3.36
N SER A 280 8.11 -23.84 -4.22
CA SER A 280 9.33 -24.05 -4.99
C SER A 280 10.22 -22.80 -4.93
N LYS A 281 11.48 -22.97 -5.22
CA LYS A 281 12.36 -21.82 -5.45
C LYS A 281 11.98 -21.19 -6.78
N PRO A 282 11.78 -19.87 -6.84
CA PRO A 282 11.53 -19.21 -8.10
C PRO A 282 12.76 -19.26 -9.00
N ASP A 283 12.55 -19.38 -10.29
CA ASP A 283 13.61 -19.24 -11.27
C ASP A 283 14.06 -17.78 -11.32
N LEU A 284 15.36 -17.58 -11.13
CA LEU A 284 15.93 -16.24 -11.19
C LEU A 284 16.14 -15.82 -12.64
N ILE A 285 15.68 -14.61 -12.96
CA ILE A 285 15.92 -13.96 -14.25
C ILE A 285 17.05 -12.94 -14.14
N SER A 286 17.89 -12.92 -15.16
CA SER A 286 18.92 -11.89 -15.28
C SER A 286 18.31 -10.63 -15.88
N VAL A 287 18.47 -9.51 -15.19
CA VAL A 287 17.96 -8.21 -15.65
C VAL A 287 19.09 -7.20 -15.78
N SER A 288 18.92 -6.26 -16.68
CA SER A 288 19.81 -5.11 -16.84
C SER A 288 19.01 -3.83 -16.97
N LEU A 289 19.63 -2.72 -16.58
CA LEU A 289 19.01 -1.41 -16.72
C LEU A 289 19.05 -1.01 -18.21
N LYS A 290 17.90 -0.60 -18.75
CA LYS A 290 17.81 -0.12 -20.15
C LYS A 290 18.45 1.25 -20.27
N ASN A 291 19.11 1.53 -21.41
CA ASN A 291 19.77 2.81 -21.67
C ASN A 291 18.82 4.02 -21.68
N GLU A 292 17.55 3.78 -22.05
CA GLU A 292 16.49 4.80 -22.08
C GLU A 292 16.20 5.38 -20.68
N VAL A 293 16.58 4.68 -19.62
CA VAL A 293 16.46 5.19 -18.25
C VAL A 293 17.27 6.49 -18.06
N GLY A 294 18.38 6.65 -18.76
CA GLY A 294 19.17 7.89 -18.73
C GLY A 294 18.46 9.12 -19.31
N GLN A 295 17.37 8.93 -20.05
CA GLN A 295 16.57 10.00 -20.66
C GLN A 295 15.33 10.36 -19.83
N LEU A 296 15.04 9.60 -18.76
CA LEU A 296 13.86 9.83 -17.93
C LEU A 296 14.01 11.13 -17.15
N LYS A 297 12.95 11.93 -17.19
CA LYS A 297 12.78 13.08 -16.29
C LYS A 297 12.08 12.58 -15.04
N LEU A 298 12.83 12.48 -13.95
CA LEU A 298 12.25 12.16 -12.66
C LEU A 298 11.50 13.38 -12.14
N ALA A 299 10.29 13.15 -11.62
CA ALA A 299 9.50 14.22 -11.06
C ALA A 299 10.23 14.83 -9.86
N GLU A 300 10.46 16.14 -9.92
CA GLU A 300 10.93 16.90 -8.78
C GLU A 300 9.77 17.14 -7.82
N THR A 301 10.00 16.91 -6.54
CA THR A 301 9.00 17.30 -5.54
C THR A 301 9.05 18.81 -5.38
N LYS A 302 8.10 19.50 -5.94
CA LYS A 302 7.87 20.90 -5.58
C LYS A 302 7.06 20.90 -4.28
N ILE A 303 7.73 21.10 -3.17
CA ILE A 303 7.03 21.49 -1.93
C ILE A 303 6.60 22.93 -2.16
N SER A 304 5.39 23.10 -2.72
CA SER A 304 4.82 24.40 -2.97
C SER A 304 3.89 24.76 -1.81
N GLY A 305 4.27 25.77 -1.03
CA GLY A 305 3.41 26.33 0.02
C GLY A 305 4.18 26.85 1.22
N SER A 306 3.57 27.77 1.95
CA SER A 306 4.09 28.38 3.19
C SER A 306 3.66 27.63 4.46
N GLY A 307 3.11 26.43 4.32
CA GLY A 307 2.58 25.63 5.43
C GLY A 307 3.40 24.41 5.79
N LEU A 308 2.87 23.60 6.71
CA LEU A 308 3.44 22.31 7.06
C LEU A 308 3.00 21.25 6.04
N THR A 309 3.88 20.29 5.77
CA THR A 309 3.55 19.15 4.91
C THR A 309 2.77 18.11 5.71
N LEU A 310 1.57 17.76 5.27
CA LEU A 310 0.78 16.68 5.85
C LEU A 310 1.30 15.32 5.34
N ILE A 311 1.62 14.43 6.26
CA ILE A 311 2.04 13.05 6.00
C ILE A 311 1.00 12.10 6.60
N PRO A 312 0.10 11.53 5.79
CA PRO A 312 -0.75 10.44 6.27
C PRO A 312 0.11 9.20 6.50
N THR A 313 0.05 8.63 7.69
CA THR A 313 0.79 7.42 8.05
C THR A 313 -0.17 6.24 8.24
N THR A 314 0.31 5.03 8.03
CA THR A 314 -0.51 3.84 8.30
C THR A 314 -0.50 3.55 9.80
N SER A 315 -1.67 3.43 10.41
CA SER A 315 -1.79 2.93 11.78
C SER A 315 -1.27 1.49 11.88
N LEU A 316 -0.58 1.18 12.96
CA LEU A 316 -0.06 -0.17 13.20
C LEU A 316 -1.20 -1.18 13.39
N PHE A 317 -2.28 -0.78 14.06
CA PHE A 317 -3.38 -1.68 14.43
C PHE A 317 -4.59 -1.56 13.48
N HIS A 318 -4.90 -0.35 13.03
CA HIS A 318 -6.08 -0.12 12.19
C HIS A 318 -5.78 -0.28 10.68
N GLY A 319 -4.48 -0.29 10.30
CA GLY A 319 -4.07 -0.48 8.91
C GLY A 319 -4.63 0.60 7.99
N ASP A 320 -5.44 0.18 7.04
CA ASP A 320 -6.15 1.02 6.07
C ASP A 320 -7.57 1.42 6.52
N GLY A 321 -7.95 1.14 7.77
CA GLY A 321 -9.26 1.37 8.36
C GLY A 321 -10.02 0.10 8.72
N ARG A 322 -9.68 -1.04 8.11
CA ARG A 322 -10.34 -2.33 8.41
C ARG A 322 -10.23 -2.75 9.87
N GLY A 323 -9.09 -2.43 10.51
CA GLY A 323 -8.84 -2.73 11.91
C GLY A 323 -9.69 -1.93 12.90
N ALA A 324 -10.20 -0.76 12.51
CA ALA A 324 -11.00 0.08 13.39
C ALA A 324 -12.33 -0.56 13.83
N ARG A 325 -12.85 -1.49 13.02
CA ARG A 325 -14.09 -2.24 13.32
C ARG A 325 -13.89 -3.38 14.31
N ASN A 326 -12.65 -3.63 14.74
CA ASN A 326 -12.34 -4.65 15.73
C ASN A 326 -12.16 -4.01 17.11
N PRO A 327 -13.06 -4.27 18.09
CA PRO A 327 -12.99 -3.67 19.41
C PRO A 327 -11.68 -3.98 20.15
N TRP A 328 -11.13 -5.16 19.95
CA TRP A 328 -9.84 -5.53 20.54
C TRP A 328 -8.69 -4.65 20.03
N LEU A 329 -8.71 -4.29 18.74
CA LEU A 329 -7.69 -3.41 18.17
C LEU A 329 -7.86 -1.95 18.59
N GLN A 330 -9.09 -1.52 18.87
CA GLN A 330 -9.38 -0.19 19.45
C GLN A 330 -8.83 -0.04 20.87
N GLU A 331 -8.86 -1.12 21.67
CA GLU A 331 -8.34 -1.14 23.03
C GLU A 331 -6.82 -1.20 23.11
N VAL A 332 -6.12 -1.60 22.05
CA VAL A 332 -4.66 -1.72 22.07
C VAL A 332 -4.02 -0.35 21.92
N PRO A 333 -3.27 0.15 22.93
CA PRO A 333 -2.60 1.44 22.85
C PRO A 333 -1.55 1.47 21.73
N ASP A 334 -1.52 2.56 20.96
CA ASP A 334 -0.41 2.80 20.05
C ASP A 334 0.93 2.78 20.81
N PRO A 335 1.93 2.04 20.35
CA PRO A 335 3.16 1.81 21.11
C PRO A 335 4.00 3.07 21.34
N MET A 336 3.77 4.14 20.58
CA MET A 336 4.50 5.40 20.71
C MET A 336 3.70 6.47 21.45
N SER A 337 2.45 6.70 21.03
CA SER A 337 1.60 7.75 21.60
C SER A 337 0.79 7.29 22.79
N GLN A 338 0.56 5.98 22.94
CA GLN A 338 -0.33 5.34 23.91
C GLN A 338 -1.79 5.81 23.82
N ILE A 339 -2.18 6.36 22.69
CA ILE A 339 -3.55 6.77 22.40
C ILE A 339 -4.36 5.55 21.96
N VAL A 340 -5.59 5.49 22.40
CA VAL A 340 -6.63 4.50 22.05
C VAL A 340 -7.88 5.24 21.64
N TRP A 341 -8.74 4.66 20.81
CA TRP A 341 -10.07 5.17 20.44
C TRP A 341 -10.06 6.58 19.82
N ASP A 342 -8.94 7.09 19.32
CA ASP A 342 -8.84 8.44 18.77
C ASP A 342 -7.76 8.54 17.69
N SER A 343 -7.72 9.67 17.00
CA SER A 343 -6.65 10.09 16.12
C SER A 343 -5.77 11.15 16.81
N TRP A 344 -4.49 11.16 16.43
CA TRP A 344 -3.55 12.18 16.91
C TRP A 344 -2.77 12.77 15.75
N MET A 345 -2.32 14.00 15.94
CA MET A 345 -1.44 14.70 15.01
C MET A 345 -0.04 14.78 15.60
N GLU A 346 0.91 14.09 14.98
CA GLU A 346 2.32 14.19 15.35
C GLU A 346 2.90 15.50 14.85
N ILE A 347 3.57 16.22 15.75
CA ILE A 347 4.22 17.49 15.45
C ILE A 347 5.57 17.61 16.17
N ASN A 348 6.55 18.21 15.50
CA ASN A 348 7.85 18.50 16.14
C ASN A 348 7.67 19.53 17.26
N PRO A 349 8.24 19.31 18.48
CA PRO A 349 8.10 20.22 19.62
C PRO A 349 8.54 21.67 19.32
N ASP A 350 9.60 21.85 18.51
CA ASP A 350 10.05 23.20 18.13
C ASP A 350 9.03 23.93 17.27
N THR A 351 8.37 23.19 16.36
CA THR A 351 7.28 23.71 15.51
C THR A 351 6.05 24.01 16.33
N ALA A 352 5.67 23.10 17.23
CA ALA A 352 4.56 23.28 18.15
C ALA A 352 4.74 24.54 19.01
N LYS A 353 5.95 24.75 19.55
CA LYS A 353 6.29 25.95 20.32
C LYS A 353 6.13 27.24 19.51
N LYS A 354 6.59 27.25 18.26
CA LYS A 354 6.42 28.42 17.35
C LYS A 354 4.96 28.74 17.08
N LEU A 355 4.12 27.72 17.01
CA LEU A 355 2.68 27.85 16.75
C LEU A 355 1.84 28.01 18.02
N GLY A 356 2.46 28.02 19.22
CA GLY A 356 1.75 28.10 20.50
C GLY A 356 0.93 26.86 20.85
N ILE A 357 1.24 25.72 20.24
CA ILE A 357 0.54 24.44 20.47
C ILE A 357 1.15 23.76 21.70
N LYS A 358 0.29 23.27 22.59
CA LYS A 358 0.69 22.46 23.76
C LYS A 358 0.48 20.98 23.44
N ASP A 359 1.33 20.15 24.04
CA ASP A 359 1.14 18.70 23.95
C ASP A 359 -0.24 18.30 24.49
N ARG A 360 -0.86 17.33 23.84
CA ARG A 360 -2.22 16.85 24.16
C ARG A 360 -3.34 17.88 24.01
N SER A 361 -3.10 19.05 23.42
CA SER A 361 -4.18 19.98 23.07
C SER A 361 -4.84 19.60 21.75
N VAL A 362 -6.14 19.86 21.66
CA VAL A 362 -6.87 19.70 20.40
C VAL A 362 -6.51 20.82 19.45
N VAL A 363 -6.10 20.48 18.24
CA VAL A 363 -5.71 21.42 17.19
C VAL A 363 -6.53 21.17 15.93
N GLN A 364 -6.71 22.22 15.14
CA GLN A 364 -7.33 22.12 13.83
C GLN A 364 -6.26 22.07 12.75
N LEU A 365 -6.30 21.03 11.93
CA LEU A 365 -5.53 20.91 10.71
C LEU A 365 -6.42 21.25 9.52
N GLN A 366 -5.95 22.14 8.66
CA GLN A 366 -6.70 22.60 7.50
C GLN A 366 -5.87 22.50 6.23
N THR A 367 -6.47 22.03 5.16
CA THR A 367 -5.94 22.03 3.80
C THR A 367 -6.93 22.72 2.86
N SER A 368 -6.61 22.82 1.57
CA SER A 368 -7.55 23.29 0.55
C SER A 368 -8.77 22.37 0.37
N GLN A 369 -8.69 21.13 0.84
CA GLN A 369 -9.75 20.11 0.67
C GLN A 369 -10.71 20.05 1.87
N GLY A 370 -10.26 20.47 3.06
CA GLY A 370 -11.09 20.39 4.25
C GLY A 370 -10.31 20.67 5.53
N SER A 371 -10.94 20.41 6.67
CA SER A 371 -10.32 20.52 7.97
C SER A 371 -10.75 19.39 8.90
N VAL A 372 -9.85 19.00 9.81
CA VAL A 372 -10.11 18.04 10.88
C VAL A 372 -9.56 18.58 12.20
N LYS A 373 -10.09 18.06 13.31
CA LYS A 373 -9.55 18.34 14.65
C LYS A 373 -8.95 17.05 15.21
N ALA A 374 -7.73 17.12 15.70
CA ALA A 374 -7.03 15.99 16.31
C ALA A 374 -6.21 16.46 17.52
N THR A 375 -5.90 15.52 18.41
CA THR A 375 -5.05 15.74 19.56
C THR A 375 -3.58 15.87 19.13
N ALA A 376 -2.90 16.98 19.47
CA ALA A 376 -1.49 17.14 19.17
C ALA A 376 -0.63 16.22 20.05
N TYR A 377 0.29 15.52 19.40
CA TYR A 377 1.28 14.65 20.05
C TYR A 377 2.70 15.10 19.68
N PHE A 378 3.53 15.39 20.68
CA PHE A 378 4.90 15.85 20.44
C PHE A 378 5.79 14.68 20.06
N HIS A 379 6.24 14.66 18.79
CA HIS A 379 7.11 13.65 18.25
C HIS A 379 8.45 14.25 17.80
N PHE A 380 9.51 13.99 18.55
CA PHE A 380 10.85 14.55 18.28
C PHE A 380 11.45 14.07 16.95
N GLY A 381 11.00 12.95 16.43
CA GLY A 381 11.49 12.34 15.21
C GLY A 381 10.83 12.85 13.91
N ILE A 382 9.77 13.66 13.99
CA ILE A 382 9.15 14.21 12.79
C ILE A 382 9.91 15.47 12.32
N HIS A 383 9.94 15.69 11.00
CA HIS A 383 10.53 16.89 10.42
C HIS A 383 9.81 18.15 10.92
N ARG A 384 10.56 19.26 11.08
CA ARG A 384 10.01 20.53 11.60
C ARG A 384 8.93 21.15 10.70
N ASP A 385 9.00 20.88 9.39
CA ASP A 385 8.05 21.39 8.39
C ASP A 385 6.99 20.35 8.01
N ALA A 386 6.78 19.34 8.87
CA ALA A 386 5.80 18.28 8.63
C ALA A 386 4.92 18.03 9.85
N VAL A 387 3.73 17.55 9.60
CA VAL A 387 2.83 16.94 10.57
C VAL A 387 2.38 15.59 10.03
N ALA A 388 2.16 14.62 10.91
CA ALA A 388 1.67 13.31 10.51
C ALA A 388 0.38 12.97 11.27
N ILE A 389 -0.54 12.26 10.59
CA ILE A 389 -1.75 11.71 11.20
C ILE A 389 -1.87 10.27 10.72
N PRO A 390 -2.03 9.30 11.62
CA PRO A 390 -2.35 7.92 11.26
C PRO A 390 -3.71 7.83 10.58
N ILE A 391 -3.79 7.10 9.46
CA ILE A 391 -5.06 6.68 8.86
C ILE A 391 -5.62 5.52 9.66
N GLY A 392 -6.92 5.27 9.53
CA GLY A 392 -7.55 4.09 10.10
C GLY A 392 -8.70 4.39 11.06
N GLN A 393 -8.86 5.64 11.48
CA GLN A 393 -9.99 6.13 12.28
C GLN A 393 -10.84 7.13 11.47
N GLY A 394 -11.98 7.53 12.04
CA GLY A 394 -12.89 8.51 11.43
C GLY A 394 -13.85 7.91 10.42
N HIS A 395 -14.35 6.70 10.71
CA HIS A 395 -15.47 6.07 10.01
C HIS A 395 -16.79 6.78 10.36
N GLU A 396 -17.76 6.74 9.44
CA GLU A 396 -19.06 7.41 9.61
C GLU A 396 -20.22 6.41 9.72
N ASN A 397 -20.13 5.25 9.05
CA ASN A 397 -21.22 4.27 8.95
C ASN A 397 -20.70 2.81 9.01
N SER A 398 -19.66 2.57 9.79
CA SER A 398 -19.03 1.26 9.92
C SER A 398 -19.46 0.48 11.18
N GLY A 399 -20.33 1.08 11.99
CA GLY A 399 -20.89 0.51 13.23
C GLY A 399 -20.26 1.08 14.50
N ASP A 400 -20.90 0.82 15.63
CA ASP A 400 -20.68 1.48 16.94
C ASP A 400 -19.22 1.43 17.44
N VAL A 401 -18.43 0.47 16.97
CA VAL A 401 -17.03 0.31 17.38
C VAL A 401 -16.09 1.24 16.60
N ALA A 402 -16.48 1.62 15.38
CA ALA A 402 -15.62 2.40 14.48
C ALA A 402 -16.11 3.84 14.27
N ASP A 403 -17.41 4.05 14.40
CA ASP A 403 -18.03 5.34 14.12
C ASP A 403 -17.72 6.36 15.24
N GLU A 404 -17.59 7.62 14.86
CA GLU A 404 -17.38 8.75 15.76
C GLU A 404 -16.01 8.79 16.48
N PHE A 405 -15.12 7.83 16.24
CA PHE A 405 -13.77 7.83 16.83
C PHE A 405 -12.73 8.39 15.85
N GLY A 406 -12.00 9.39 16.32
CA GLY A 406 -10.91 10.01 15.56
C GLY A 406 -11.36 10.74 14.29
N VAL A 407 -10.50 10.81 13.28
CA VAL A 407 -10.73 11.55 12.04
C VAL A 407 -10.22 10.80 10.82
N ASN A 408 -10.95 10.91 9.71
CA ASN A 408 -10.48 10.42 8.43
C ASN A 408 -9.58 11.46 7.75
N VAL A 409 -8.28 11.25 7.82
CA VAL A 409 -7.27 12.14 7.22
C VAL A 409 -7.33 12.17 5.69
N MET A 410 -7.93 11.14 5.05
CA MET A 410 -8.10 11.11 3.58
C MET A 410 -8.94 12.30 3.08
N ASN A 411 -9.83 12.81 3.91
CA ASN A 411 -10.66 14.00 3.60
C ASN A 411 -9.86 15.30 3.43
N LEU A 412 -8.58 15.30 3.83
CA LEU A 412 -7.68 16.44 3.68
C LEU A 412 -6.82 16.36 2.42
N LEU A 413 -6.87 15.24 1.69
CA LEU A 413 -5.98 14.99 0.56
C LEU A 413 -6.63 15.38 -0.77
N PRO A 414 -5.84 15.89 -1.73
CA PRO A 414 -6.29 16.09 -3.10
C PRO A 414 -6.40 14.72 -3.82
N THR A 415 -7.07 14.74 -4.96
CA THR A 415 -7.20 13.55 -5.84
C THR A 415 -5.90 13.27 -6.62
N GLU A 416 -5.07 14.29 -6.83
CA GLU A 416 -3.81 14.23 -7.59
C GLU A 416 -2.61 14.61 -6.73
#